data_91b5926216cbe83d64e2a8625160161c
#
_entry.id   91b5926216cbe83d64e2a8625160161c
#
_cell.length_a   1.000
_cell.length_b   1.000
_cell.length_c   1.000
_cell.angle_alpha   90.00
_cell.angle_beta   90.00
_cell.angle_gamma   90.00
#
_symmetry.space_group_name_H-M   'P 1'
#
loop_
_entity.id
_entity.type
_entity.pdbx_description
1 polymer ?
#
loop_
_entity_poly.entity_id
_entity_poly.type
_entity_poly.pdbx_seq_one_letter_code
_entity_poly.pdbx_strand_id
1 'polypeptide(L)'
;MSIMELYASRTHGSYIEETEMKVLWQYRDADLEFGYLQARELEDHLSNVLRGYPVDILHGGVEEGGYVEVRPKGVNKGVFAMKVICHFDKLSTKNNASVDFALVLGDDHCDEPMLSVMRQVGHRVHGGRASDLPMTMRLVDVSPCDPNVSNDAEMFTCTVGKKPSAAANYLQSNGFRRNPTRYKSYES
;
A
#
# COMPACT_ATOMS: atom_id res chain seq x y z
N MET A 1 -31.49 -0.16 3.33
CA MET A 1 -30.67 0.35 2.21
C MET A 1 -29.37 0.84 2.81
N SER A 2 -28.25 0.26 2.42
CA SER A 2 -26.92 0.72 2.88
C SER A 2 -26.55 2.06 2.21
N ILE A 3 -25.57 2.78 2.78
CA ILE A 3 -25.11 4.04 2.19
C ILE A 3 -24.62 3.82 0.75
N MET A 4 -23.84 2.77 0.52
CA MET A 4 -23.34 2.46 -0.83
C MET A 4 -24.45 2.11 -1.82
N GLU A 5 -25.49 1.40 -1.39
CA GLU A 5 -26.69 1.14 -2.22
C GLU A 5 -27.40 2.42 -2.65
N LEU A 6 -27.46 3.42 -1.75
CA LEU A 6 -28.05 4.72 -2.08
C LEU A 6 -27.25 5.40 -3.22
N TYR A 7 -25.92 5.37 -3.15
CA TYR A 7 -25.07 5.97 -4.19
C TYR A 7 -25.10 5.15 -5.48
N ALA A 8 -25.16 3.81 -5.40
CA ALA A 8 -25.34 2.97 -6.56
C ALA A 8 -26.67 3.24 -7.29
N SER A 9 -27.75 3.46 -6.55
CA SER A 9 -29.05 3.80 -7.14
C SER A 9 -29.12 5.17 -7.83
N ARG A 10 -28.25 6.09 -7.43
CA ARG A 10 -28.20 7.48 -7.97
C ARG A 10 -27.21 7.64 -9.12
N THR A 11 -26.26 6.73 -9.25
CA THR A 11 -25.15 6.82 -10.21
C THR A 11 -25.28 5.69 -11.22
N HIS A 12 -25.87 5.99 -12.36
CA HIS A 12 -26.03 5.00 -13.43
C HIS A 12 -24.65 4.48 -13.89
N GLY A 13 -24.52 3.16 -14.03
CA GLY A 13 -23.27 2.50 -14.38
C GLY A 13 -22.36 2.20 -13.17
N SER A 14 -22.74 2.61 -11.95
CA SER A 14 -22.05 2.19 -10.74
C SER A 14 -22.65 0.91 -10.14
N TYR A 15 -21.84 0.16 -9.40
CA TYR A 15 -22.25 -1.07 -8.73
C TYR A 15 -21.43 -1.33 -7.49
N ILE A 16 -21.92 -2.22 -6.63
CA ILE A 16 -21.24 -2.65 -5.40
C ILE A 16 -20.62 -4.01 -5.63
N GLU A 17 -19.38 -4.16 -5.19
CA GLU A 17 -18.65 -5.42 -5.15
C GLU A 17 -18.29 -5.73 -3.70
N GLU A 18 -18.73 -6.88 -3.22
CA GLU A 18 -18.45 -7.34 -1.86
C GLU A 18 -17.54 -8.56 -1.89
N THR A 19 -16.57 -8.56 -1.00
CA THR A 19 -15.72 -9.70 -0.70
C THR A 19 -15.71 -9.94 0.81
N GLU A 20 -15.13 -11.05 1.27
CA GLU A 20 -15.04 -11.35 2.70
C GLU A 20 -14.36 -10.28 3.54
N MET A 21 -13.48 -9.46 2.92
CA MET A 21 -12.62 -8.51 3.63
C MET A 21 -12.83 -7.05 3.25
N LYS A 22 -13.64 -6.75 2.24
CA LYS A 22 -13.86 -5.39 1.77
C LYS A 22 -15.15 -5.23 0.98
N VAL A 23 -15.65 -4.01 0.95
CA VAL A 23 -16.76 -3.59 0.11
C VAL A 23 -16.29 -2.44 -0.77
N LEU A 24 -16.55 -2.53 -2.06
CA LEU A 24 -16.21 -1.50 -3.04
C LEU A 24 -17.48 -0.96 -3.69
N TRP A 25 -17.53 0.35 -3.86
CA TRP A 25 -18.46 0.98 -4.78
C TRP A 25 -17.66 1.38 -6.04
N GLN A 26 -17.96 0.74 -7.15
CA GLN A 26 -17.30 0.92 -8.45
C GLN A 26 -18.09 1.89 -9.30
N TYR A 27 -17.42 2.84 -9.98
CA TYR A 27 -18.05 3.79 -10.91
C TYR A 27 -17.35 3.88 -12.28
N ARG A 28 -16.59 2.84 -12.62
CA ARG A 28 -15.83 2.79 -13.90
C ARG A 28 -16.70 2.88 -15.14
N ASP A 29 -17.95 2.38 -15.08
CA ASP A 29 -18.91 2.36 -16.18
C ASP A 29 -19.93 3.51 -16.07
N ALA A 30 -19.75 4.41 -15.13
CA ALA A 30 -20.53 5.63 -14.96
C ALA A 30 -19.95 6.77 -15.81
N ASP A 31 -20.72 7.88 -15.93
CA ASP A 31 -20.13 9.14 -16.40
C ASP A 31 -18.95 9.52 -15.51
N LEU A 32 -17.80 9.79 -16.10
CA LEU A 32 -16.54 9.93 -15.38
C LEU A 32 -16.56 11.11 -14.42
N GLU A 33 -17.10 12.24 -14.84
CA GLU A 33 -17.14 13.46 -14.03
C GLU A 33 -18.17 13.34 -12.91
N PHE A 34 -19.37 12.87 -13.23
CA PHE A 34 -20.43 12.66 -12.26
C PHE A 34 -20.07 11.54 -11.27
N GLY A 35 -19.50 10.41 -11.75
CA GLY A 35 -19.03 9.31 -10.92
C GLY A 35 -17.96 9.74 -9.92
N TYR A 36 -17.01 10.57 -10.36
CA TYR A 36 -15.99 11.13 -9.48
C TYR A 36 -16.58 12.05 -8.39
N LEU A 37 -17.53 12.91 -8.75
CA LEU A 37 -18.20 13.78 -7.76
C LEU A 37 -18.98 12.95 -6.73
N GLN A 38 -19.70 11.91 -7.18
CA GLN A 38 -20.42 11.01 -6.28
C GLN A 38 -19.45 10.19 -5.40
N ALA A 39 -18.29 9.81 -5.91
CA ALA A 39 -17.25 9.13 -5.14
C ALA A 39 -16.72 10.00 -4.00
N ARG A 40 -16.46 11.27 -4.26
CA ARG A 40 -16.02 12.24 -3.25
C ARG A 40 -17.07 12.44 -2.16
N GLU A 41 -18.33 12.60 -2.56
CA GLU A 41 -19.44 12.73 -1.62
C GLU A 41 -19.63 11.46 -0.77
N LEU A 42 -19.51 10.27 -1.39
CA LEU A 42 -19.57 8.99 -0.70
C LEU A 42 -18.44 8.84 0.31
N GLU A 43 -17.21 9.18 -0.08
CA GLU A 43 -16.02 9.15 0.79
C GLU A 43 -16.22 9.99 2.04
N ASP A 44 -16.69 11.23 1.87
CA ASP A 44 -16.98 12.15 2.98
C ASP A 44 -18.12 11.62 3.87
N HIS A 45 -19.16 11.07 3.28
CA HIS A 45 -20.29 10.49 4.01
C HIS A 45 -19.86 9.28 4.83
N LEU A 46 -19.14 8.35 4.22
CA LEU A 46 -18.61 7.16 4.91
C LEU A 46 -17.63 7.54 6.02
N SER A 47 -16.75 8.52 5.79
CA SER A 47 -15.81 9.02 6.78
C SER A 47 -16.52 9.60 8.02
N ASN A 48 -17.65 10.21 7.84
CA ASN A 48 -18.46 10.74 8.95
C ASN A 48 -19.20 9.63 9.72
N VAL A 49 -19.83 8.72 9.00
CA VAL A 49 -20.65 7.64 9.61
C VAL A 49 -19.78 6.59 10.27
N LEU A 50 -18.65 6.24 9.65
CA LEU A 50 -17.72 5.23 10.14
C LEU A 50 -16.64 5.79 11.09
N ARG A 51 -16.79 7.03 11.50
CA ARG A 51 -15.87 7.65 12.46
C ARG A 51 -15.82 6.84 13.76
N GLY A 52 -14.61 6.38 14.11
CA GLY A 52 -14.39 5.55 15.31
C GLY A 52 -14.47 4.05 15.07
N TYR A 53 -14.89 3.59 13.90
CA TYR A 53 -14.77 2.19 13.53
C TYR A 53 -13.35 1.89 13.00
N PRO A 54 -12.83 0.68 13.23
CA PRO A 54 -11.49 0.29 12.78
C PRO A 54 -11.48 -0.09 11.29
N VAL A 55 -11.81 0.88 10.43
CA VAL A 55 -11.85 0.72 8.97
C VAL A 55 -11.02 1.81 8.28
N ASP A 56 -10.51 1.47 7.11
CA ASP A 56 -9.90 2.40 6.17
C ASP A 56 -10.86 2.61 4.99
N ILE A 57 -11.00 3.87 4.56
CA ILE A 57 -11.76 4.26 3.36
C ILE A 57 -10.74 4.73 2.34
N LEU A 58 -10.79 4.18 1.15
CA LEU A 58 -9.83 4.43 0.07
C LEU A 58 -10.57 4.81 -1.20
N HIS A 59 -10.08 5.81 -1.89
CA HIS A 59 -10.50 6.19 -3.22
C HIS A 59 -9.37 5.89 -4.20
N GLY A 60 -9.60 5.03 -5.18
CA GLY A 60 -8.58 4.60 -6.13
C GLY A 60 -9.08 4.55 -7.56
N GLY A 61 -8.16 4.37 -8.52
CA GLY A 61 -8.47 4.17 -9.94
C GLY A 61 -9.08 5.37 -10.66
N VAL A 62 -8.82 6.60 -10.21
CA VAL A 62 -9.52 7.82 -10.69
C VAL A 62 -9.36 8.04 -12.19
N GLU A 63 -8.23 7.66 -12.80
CA GLU A 63 -7.96 7.88 -14.23
C GLU A 63 -8.71 6.90 -15.16
N GLU A 64 -9.15 5.75 -14.63
CA GLU A 64 -9.78 4.66 -15.40
C GLU A 64 -11.25 4.42 -14.99
N GLY A 65 -11.90 5.43 -14.36
CA GLY A 65 -13.16 5.22 -13.66
C GLY A 65 -12.91 4.46 -12.35
N GLY A 66 -13.01 5.12 -11.23
CA GLY A 66 -12.48 4.63 -9.98
C GLY A 66 -13.45 3.86 -9.10
N TYR A 67 -13.02 3.68 -7.86
CA TYR A 67 -13.81 3.02 -6.83
C TYR A 67 -13.62 3.69 -5.46
N VAL A 68 -14.59 3.53 -4.58
CA VAL A 68 -14.47 3.80 -3.15
C VAL A 68 -14.52 2.47 -2.41
N GLU A 69 -13.45 2.16 -1.68
CA GLU A 69 -13.27 0.90 -0.94
C GLU A 69 -13.37 1.15 0.57
N VAL A 70 -14.11 0.32 1.27
CA VAL A 70 -14.09 0.23 2.73
C VAL A 70 -13.54 -1.14 3.11
N ARG A 71 -12.49 -1.14 3.95
CA ARG A 71 -11.84 -2.36 4.43
C ARG A 71 -11.45 -2.24 5.92
N PRO A 72 -11.24 -3.35 6.64
CA PRO A 72 -10.72 -3.31 8.00
C PRO A 72 -9.38 -2.60 8.07
N LYS A 73 -9.19 -1.78 9.10
CA LYS A 73 -7.94 -1.05 9.34
C LYS A 73 -6.78 -2.02 9.57
N GLY A 74 -5.61 -1.67 9.01
CA GLY A 74 -4.41 -2.50 9.15
C GLY A 74 -4.39 -3.71 8.22
N VAL A 75 -5.37 -3.87 7.34
CA VAL A 75 -5.35 -4.88 6.27
C VAL A 75 -4.80 -4.24 5.00
N ASN A 76 -3.49 -4.30 4.82
CA ASN A 76 -2.81 -3.81 3.62
C ASN A 76 -1.61 -4.71 3.29
N LYS A 77 -1.11 -4.58 2.06
CA LYS A 77 0.02 -5.38 1.56
C LYS A 77 1.31 -5.19 2.38
N GLY A 78 1.50 -4.03 3.00
CA GLY A 78 2.67 -3.76 3.86
C GLY A 78 2.64 -4.57 5.16
N VAL A 79 1.50 -4.58 5.84
CA VAL A 79 1.30 -5.40 7.05
C VAL A 79 1.45 -6.89 6.71
N PHE A 80 0.91 -7.32 5.56
CA PHE A 80 1.06 -8.69 5.11
C PHE A 80 2.52 -9.05 4.82
N ALA A 81 3.25 -8.21 4.09
CA ALA A 81 4.66 -8.43 3.78
C ALA A 81 5.51 -8.56 5.05
N MET A 82 5.26 -7.71 6.05
CA MET A 82 5.95 -7.81 7.34
C MET A 82 5.61 -9.12 8.06
N LYS A 83 4.34 -9.53 8.08
CA LYS A 83 3.94 -10.82 8.67
C LYS A 83 4.63 -12.00 7.99
N VAL A 84 4.78 -11.93 6.67
CA VAL A 84 5.48 -12.97 5.89
C VAL A 84 6.94 -13.07 6.32
N ILE A 85 7.67 -11.94 6.36
CA ILE A 85 9.08 -11.93 6.79
C ILE A 85 9.22 -12.45 8.22
N CYS A 86 8.36 -11.98 9.14
CA CYS A 86 8.39 -12.45 10.52
C CYS A 86 8.00 -13.93 10.68
N HIS A 87 7.19 -14.45 9.77
CA HIS A 87 6.86 -15.89 9.77
C HIS A 87 8.04 -16.73 9.30
N PHE A 88 8.72 -16.32 8.24
CA PHE A 88 9.94 -16.97 7.78
C PHE A 88 11.02 -16.96 8.85
N ASP A 89 11.15 -15.89 9.61
CA ASP A 89 12.06 -15.82 10.75
C ASP A 89 11.77 -16.91 11.80
N LYS A 90 10.50 -17.08 12.19
CA LYS A 90 10.11 -18.13 13.14
C LYS A 90 10.36 -19.56 12.64
N LEU A 91 10.23 -19.81 11.34
CA LEU A 91 10.57 -21.09 10.73
C LEU A 91 12.09 -21.28 10.66
N SER A 92 12.82 -20.22 10.49
CA SER A 92 14.25 -20.15 10.32
C SER A 92 15.02 -20.37 11.63
N THR A 93 14.47 -19.89 12.77
CA THR A 93 15.07 -20.14 14.10
C THR A 93 15.21 -21.62 14.44
N LYS A 94 14.40 -22.49 13.82
CA LYS A 94 14.56 -23.95 13.95
C LYS A 94 15.73 -24.49 13.13
N ASN A 95 16.16 -23.81 12.08
CA ASN A 95 17.18 -24.25 11.12
C ASN A 95 18.40 -23.31 11.04
N ASN A 96 18.50 -22.30 11.90
CA ASN A 96 19.58 -21.29 11.89
C ASN A 96 19.72 -20.53 10.55
N ALA A 97 18.65 -20.44 9.76
CA ALA A 97 18.62 -19.70 8.50
C ALA A 97 17.94 -18.32 8.72
N SER A 98 18.43 -17.27 8.15
CA SER A 98 17.86 -15.92 8.14
C SER A 98 17.46 -15.53 6.71
N VAL A 99 16.57 -14.56 6.55
CA VAL A 99 16.27 -14.00 5.23
C VAL A 99 17.49 -13.24 4.75
N ASP A 100 18.07 -13.64 3.65
CA ASP A 100 19.26 -13.05 3.03
C ASP A 100 18.94 -12.28 1.74
N PHE A 101 17.79 -12.53 1.14
CA PHE A 101 17.33 -11.84 -0.06
C PHE A 101 15.82 -11.62 -0.05
N ALA A 102 15.38 -10.40 -0.43
CA ALA A 102 13.98 -10.11 -0.68
C ALA A 102 13.82 -9.18 -1.90
N LEU A 103 12.94 -9.55 -2.82
CA LEU A 103 12.55 -8.74 -3.96
C LEU A 103 11.04 -8.49 -3.90
N VAL A 104 10.67 -7.20 -3.90
CA VAL A 104 9.28 -6.75 -3.85
C VAL A 104 8.97 -5.90 -5.06
N LEU A 105 7.93 -6.29 -5.78
CA LEU A 105 7.46 -5.62 -7.00
C LEU A 105 6.03 -5.11 -6.79
N GLY A 106 5.73 -3.93 -7.29
CA GLY A 106 4.40 -3.35 -7.25
C GLY A 106 4.17 -2.41 -8.44
N ASP A 107 2.95 -2.36 -8.94
CA ASP A 107 2.54 -1.52 -10.06
C ASP A 107 1.41 -0.56 -9.71
N ASP A 108 0.81 -0.68 -8.55
CA ASP A 108 -0.35 0.10 -8.14
C ASP A 108 -0.12 0.86 -6.82
N HIS A 109 -0.96 1.83 -6.56
CA HIS A 109 -0.95 2.61 -5.31
C HIS A 109 -1.17 1.71 -4.07
N CYS A 110 -1.93 0.65 -4.19
CA CYS A 110 -2.15 -0.32 -3.10
C CYS A 110 -0.87 -1.11 -2.71
N ASP A 111 0.19 -1.07 -3.54
CA ASP A 111 1.50 -1.67 -3.27
C ASP A 111 2.44 -0.76 -2.48
N GLU A 112 2.17 0.55 -2.45
CA GLU A 112 3.04 1.54 -1.79
C GLU A 112 3.30 1.23 -0.31
N PRO A 113 2.33 0.77 0.50
CA PRO A 113 2.60 0.33 1.88
C PRO A 113 3.61 -0.82 1.96
N MET A 114 3.54 -1.78 1.03
CA MET A 114 4.46 -2.91 0.96
C MET A 114 5.87 -2.45 0.56
N LEU A 115 5.98 -1.64 -0.47
CA LEU A 115 7.25 -1.08 -0.94
C LEU A 115 7.91 -0.23 0.16
N SER A 116 7.12 0.57 0.87
CA SER A 116 7.57 1.40 1.99
C SER A 116 8.12 0.58 3.15
N VAL A 117 7.38 -0.43 3.60
CA VAL A 117 7.77 -1.32 4.70
C VAL A 117 9.06 -2.08 4.37
N MET A 118 9.14 -2.67 3.19
CA MET A 118 10.32 -3.43 2.78
C MET A 118 11.56 -2.57 2.64
N ARG A 119 11.39 -1.33 2.17
CA ARG A 119 12.49 -0.36 2.16
C ARG A 119 12.95 0.03 3.57
N GLN A 120 12.03 0.16 4.53
CA GLN A 120 12.37 0.41 5.93
C GLN A 120 13.17 -0.76 6.53
N VAL A 121 12.76 -2.00 6.25
CA VAL A 121 13.49 -3.20 6.69
C VAL A 121 14.91 -3.19 6.12
N GLY A 122 15.07 -3.02 4.80
CA GLY A 122 16.39 -2.95 4.17
C GLY A 122 17.27 -1.81 4.72
N HIS A 123 16.67 -0.64 5.00
CA HIS A 123 17.41 0.47 5.59
C HIS A 123 17.94 0.17 7.00
N ARG A 124 17.15 -0.54 7.83
CA ARG A 124 17.57 -0.96 9.17
C ARG A 124 18.68 -2.01 9.12
N VAL A 125 18.58 -2.97 8.21
CA VAL A 125 19.61 -4.01 7.98
C VAL A 125 20.98 -3.38 7.73
N HIS A 126 21.03 -2.32 6.95
CA HIS A 126 22.27 -1.60 6.65
C HIS A 126 22.65 -0.52 7.71
N GLY A 127 22.12 -0.62 8.92
CA GLY A 127 22.47 0.25 10.05
C GLY A 127 21.83 1.64 10.02
N GLY A 128 20.88 1.87 9.13
CA GLY A 128 20.14 3.13 9.03
C GLY A 128 19.14 3.30 10.19
N ARG A 129 18.90 4.56 10.60
CA ARG A 129 17.92 4.89 11.64
C ARG A 129 16.57 5.22 11.01
N ALA A 130 15.49 4.95 11.74
CA ALA A 130 14.14 5.34 11.30
C ALA A 130 14.00 6.88 11.10
N SER A 131 14.84 7.67 11.80
CA SER A 131 14.94 9.12 11.63
C SER A 131 15.39 9.55 10.23
N ASP A 132 16.15 8.72 9.55
CA ASP A 132 16.77 9.02 8.26
C ASP A 132 15.78 8.79 7.08
N LEU A 133 14.62 8.21 7.38
CA LEU A 133 13.56 7.99 6.41
C LEU A 133 12.55 9.15 6.39
N PRO A 134 12.02 9.51 5.22
CA PRO A 134 10.97 10.51 5.10
C PRO A 134 9.76 10.20 5.99
N MET A 135 9.11 11.24 6.49
CA MET A 135 7.94 11.09 7.38
C MET A 135 6.81 10.24 6.74
N THR A 136 6.63 10.36 5.43
CA THR A 136 5.68 9.57 4.63
C THR A 136 5.95 8.07 4.66
N MET A 137 7.18 7.65 4.91
CA MET A 137 7.57 6.25 5.05
C MET A 137 7.49 5.73 6.49
N ARG A 138 7.35 6.61 7.50
CA ARG A 138 7.27 6.21 8.90
C ARG A 138 5.85 5.82 9.34
N LEU A 139 4.85 6.10 8.52
CA LEU A 139 3.43 5.99 8.85
C LEU A 139 2.84 4.58 8.73
N VAL A 140 3.63 3.60 8.38
CA VAL A 140 3.15 2.21 8.45
C VAL A 140 3.34 1.76 9.89
N ASP A 141 2.25 1.76 10.64
CA ASP A 141 2.17 1.18 11.99
C ASP A 141 2.31 -0.36 11.87
N VAL A 142 3.55 -0.77 11.65
CA VAL A 142 3.90 -2.18 11.54
C VAL A 142 4.04 -2.68 12.96
N SER A 143 3.10 -3.49 13.38
CA SER A 143 3.11 -4.22 14.65
C SER A 143 4.52 -4.74 15.00
N PRO A 144 4.93 -4.76 16.27
CA PRO A 144 6.29 -4.97 16.73
C PRO A 144 6.77 -6.41 16.52
N CYS A 145 7.06 -6.73 15.30
CA CYS A 145 7.88 -7.88 14.97
C CYS A 145 9.18 -7.30 14.42
N ASP A 146 10.24 -7.56 15.11
CA ASP A 146 11.59 -7.22 14.65
C ASP A 146 12.06 -8.42 13.81
N PRO A 147 12.03 -8.35 12.47
CA PRO A 147 12.40 -9.48 11.66
C PRO A 147 13.89 -9.74 11.83
N ASN A 148 14.26 -10.96 12.18
CA ASN A 148 15.64 -11.42 12.17
C ASN A 148 16.10 -11.62 10.71
N VAL A 149 16.44 -10.53 10.10
CA VAL A 149 16.99 -10.50 8.74
C VAL A 149 18.51 -10.48 8.87
N SER A 150 19.20 -11.23 8.02
CA SER A 150 20.67 -11.23 7.99
C SER A 150 21.20 -9.81 7.86
N ASN A 151 22.30 -9.49 8.54
CA ASN A 151 22.97 -8.20 8.40
C ASN A 151 23.47 -7.94 6.97
N ASP A 152 23.64 -9.00 6.19
CA ASP A 152 24.07 -8.95 4.79
C ASP A 152 22.89 -9.10 3.80
N ALA A 153 21.65 -9.03 4.29
CA ALA A 153 20.48 -9.25 3.45
C ALA A 153 20.30 -8.14 2.41
N GLU A 154 20.07 -8.55 1.17
CA GLU A 154 19.78 -7.67 0.05
C GLU A 154 18.27 -7.49 -0.11
N MET A 155 17.81 -6.24 0.06
CA MET A 155 16.39 -5.86 -0.02
C MET A 155 16.12 -4.97 -1.22
N PHE A 156 15.42 -5.50 -2.23
CA PHE A 156 15.05 -4.76 -3.43
C PHE A 156 13.57 -4.42 -3.44
N THR A 157 13.28 -3.13 -3.62
CA THR A 157 11.92 -2.65 -3.86
C THR A 157 11.84 -2.01 -5.24
N CYS A 158 10.87 -2.40 -6.04
CA CYS A 158 10.75 -1.96 -7.41
C CYS A 158 9.30 -1.65 -7.78
N THR A 159 9.05 -0.47 -8.34
CA THR A 159 7.76 -0.14 -8.95
C THR A 159 7.82 -0.38 -10.45
N VAL A 160 6.71 -0.80 -11.04
CA VAL A 160 6.58 -0.92 -12.50
C VAL A 160 6.21 0.45 -13.07
N GLY A 161 6.97 0.88 -14.07
CA GLY A 161 6.85 2.22 -14.65
C GLY A 161 7.59 3.30 -13.85
N LYS A 162 7.84 4.44 -14.50
CA LYS A 162 8.47 5.61 -13.88
C LYS A 162 7.41 6.51 -13.28
N LYS A 163 7.13 6.32 -12.00
CA LYS A 163 6.15 7.11 -11.25
C LYS A 163 6.65 7.40 -9.84
N PRO A 164 6.10 8.41 -9.14
CA PRO A 164 6.38 8.62 -7.72
C PRO A 164 6.02 7.37 -6.93
N SER A 165 6.97 6.83 -6.16
CA SER A 165 6.78 5.61 -5.39
C SER A 165 7.75 5.55 -4.22
N ALA A 166 7.39 4.82 -3.16
CA ALA A 166 8.27 4.46 -2.06
C ALA A 166 9.37 3.47 -2.48
N ALA A 167 9.24 2.82 -3.63
CA ALA A 167 10.25 1.90 -4.17
C ALA A 167 11.59 2.60 -4.42
N ALA A 168 12.69 1.89 -4.14
CA ALA A 168 14.04 2.38 -4.44
C ALA A 168 14.38 2.35 -5.92
N ASN A 169 13.69 1.51 -6.68
CA ASN A 169 13.94 1.26 -8.10
C ASN A 169 12.64 1.26 -8.90
N TYR A 170 12.77 1.31 -10.22
CA TYR A 170 11.64 1.11 -11.12
C TYR A 170 12.01 0.22 -12.30
N LEU A 171 11.03 -0.49 -12.83
CA LEU A 171 11.12 -1.37 -13.99
C LEU A 171 10.44 -0.70 -15.18
N GLN A 172 11.12 -0.65 -16.32
CA GLN A 172 10.57 -0.23 -17.60
C GLN A 172 10.90 -1.29 -18.66
N SER A 173 10.28 -1.15 -19.85
CA SER A 173 10.51 -2.04 -20.99
C SER A 173 12.00 -2.21 -21.38
N ASN A 174 12.84 -1.24 -21.04
CA ASN A 174 14.29 -1.24 -21.29
C ASN A 174 15.12 -1.64 -20.06
N GLY A 175 14.51 -2.21 -19.02
CA GLY A 175 15.16 -2.81 -17.88
C GLY A 175 15.01 -2.07 -16.53
N PHE A 176 15.77 -2.54 -15.58
CA PHE A 176 15.79 -2.06 -14.19
C PHE A 176 16.54 -0.73 -14.07
N ARG A 177 15.97 0.25 -13.34
CA ARG A 177 16.55 1.56 -13.08
C ARG A 177 16.34 2.00 -11.63
N ARG A 178 17.25 2.81 -11.10
CA ARG A 178 17.03 3.50 -9.81
C ARG A 178 15.94 4.56 -9.96
N ASN A 179 15.04 4.63 -8.99
CA ASN A 179 13.98 5.62 -9.00
C ASN A 179 14.56 7.02 -8.71
N PRO A 180 14.48 7.98 -9.65
CA PRO A 180 15.02 9.33 -9.47
C PRO A 180 14.24 10.17 -8.46
N THR A 181 13.02 9.79 -8.10
CA THR A 181 12.25 10.39 -7.00
C THR A 181 12.79 10.02 -5.61
N ARG A 182 14.03 9.56 -5.54
CA ARG A 182 14.76 9.47 -4.31
C ARG A 182 14.76 10.85 -3.65
N TYR A 183 14.12 10.97 -2.49
CA TYR A 183 14.29 12.15 -1.66
C TYR A 183 15.79 12.41 -1.57
N LYS A 184 16.22 13.60 -2.03
CA LYS A 184 17.59 14.04 -1.84
C LYS A 184 17.85 13.92 -0.34
N SER A 185 18.73 13.00 0.06
CA SER A 185 19.43 13.12 1.32
C SER A 185 20.12 14.47 1.24
N TYR A 186 19.79 15.37 2.13
CA TYR A 186 20.56 16.59 2.34
C TYR A 186 21.96 16.15 2.75
N GLU A 187 22.86 16.08 1.80
CA GLU A 187 24.29 16.17 2.06
C GLU A 187 24.56 17.66 2.28
N SER A 188 24.75 18.00 3.53
CA SER A 188 25.38 19.23 3.98
C SER A 188 26.62 18.88 4.76
#